data_36eaa080a994ebb9144bed4f6af40f0c
#
_entry.id   36eaa080a994ebb9144bed4f6af40f0c
#
_cell.length_a   1.000
_cell.length_b   1.000
_cell.length_c   1.000
_cell.angle_alpha   90.00
_cell.angle_beta   90.00
_cell.angle_gamma   90.00
#
_symmetry.space_group_name_H-M   'P 1'
#
loop_
_entity.id
_entity.type
_entity.pdbx_description
1 polymer ?
#
loop_
_entity_poly.entity_id
_entity_poly.type
_entity_poly.pdbx_seq_one_letter_code
_entity_poly.pdbx_strand_id
1 'polypeptide(L)'
;MKVITAVIGVAEGAEMNVAATCRVAGISRKTFYKWLARYRADGLEGLEERSRRPHRTPHQIDAAVEDVVVRWRKQLVESGLDHGPTTIQWHLGRDPGFDRPVPSVATIHRMLVRRGQVVADPRKRPRQSWRRFEAPAPNEWWQIDATDWVIATGVVRIFNIIDDHSRLLVRSRAVTEATGPQAWTTFCQAAAMWGLPVGVLSDNGLCFSGRLRGMEVLFEHNLRDAGVRPFTGRPYHPQTTGKVERFQQTLKRWLHRQPLTTSPAELQHQLDEFCHIYNHHRPHQGIGRVTPITRWTATTPSRPAGNPLPRPAWPTTAHHLTISPSGIVRVETSRTFRIHIGSEYAGQTATLYIDNHHATVFINEQLIRHLQLDHTRDYQPSGRPRGSRPNP
;
A
#
# COMPACT_ATOMS: atom_id res chain seq x y z
N MET A 1 -38.14 -18.38 42.27
CA MET A 1 -38.89 -19.52 42.85
C MET A 1 -40.14 -19.06 43.60
N LYS A 2 -40.09 -18.22 44.67
CA LYS A 2 -41.24 -17.80 45.47
C LYS A 2 -42.43 -17.17 44.73
N VAL A 3 -42.18 -16.41 43.63
CA VAL A 3 -43.26 -15.76 42.86
C VAL A 3 -44.02 -16.74 41.98
N ILE A 4 -43.33 -17.69 41.38
CA ILE A 4 -43.93 -18.72 40.53
C ILE A 4 -44.87 -19.60 41.34
N THR A 5 -44.40 -20.05 42.53
CA THR A 5 -45.25 -20.85 43.47
C THR A 5 -46.47 -20.09 43.91
N ALA A 6 -46.37 -18.79 44.22
CA ALA A 6 -47.47 -17.94 44.55
C ALA A 6 -48.50 -17.73 43.40
N VAL A 7 -48.01 -17.59 42.17
CA VAL A 7 -48.86 -17.46 40.98
C VAL A 7 -49.65 -18.75 40.74
N ILE A 8 -49.00 -19.91 40.87
CA ILE A 8 -49.62 -21.22 40.71
C ILE A 8 -50.69 -21.41 41.79
N GLY A 9 -50.32 -21.16 43.07
CA GLY A 9 -51.30 -21.34 44.21
C GLY A 9 -52.55 -20.49 44.05
N VAL A 10 -52.42 -19.23 43.64
CA VAL A 10 -53.60 -18.36 43.37
C VAL A 10 -54.40 -18.85 42.18
N ALA A 11 -53.75 -19.39 41.14
CA ALA A 11 -54.47 -19.96 40.00
C ALA A 11 -55.25 -21.19 40.34
N GLU A 12 -54.78 -21.99 41.32
CA GLU A 12 -55.42 -23.23 41.84
C GLU A 12 -56.41 -22.97 43.02
N GLY A 13 -56.68 -21.68 43.29
CA GLY A 13 -57.71 -21.33 44.24
C GLY A 13 -57.21 -21.07 45.69
N ALA A 14 -55.92 -20.97 45.93
CA ALA A 14 -55.41 -20.64 47.25
C ALA A 14 -55.67 -19.16 47.58
N GLU A 15 -56.29 -18.94 48.78
CA GLU A 15 -56.43 -17.60 49.30
C GLU A 15 -55.11 -17.04 49.78
N MET A 16 -54.68 -15.95 49.13
CA MET A 16 -53.37 -15.34 49.39
C MET A 16 -53.44 -13.81 49.31
N ASN A 17 -52.75 -13.14 50.23
CA ASN A 17 -52.58 -11.69 50.15
C ASN A 17 -51.54 -11.31 49.11
N VAL A 18 -52.02 -11.12 47.88
CA VAL A 18 -51.16 -10.78 46.69
C VAL A 18 -50.32 -9.55 46.95
N ALA A 19 -50.81 -8.54 47.67
CA ALA A 19 -50.09 -7.33 47.98
C ALA A 19 -48.89 -7.57 48.93
N ALA A 20 -49.00 -8.42 49.87
CA ALA A 20 -47.92 -8.81 50.76
C ALA A 20 -46.86 -9.66 50.01
N THR A 21 -47.32 -10.62 49.23
CA THR A 21 -46.50 -11.50 48.46
C THR A 21 -45.65 -10.69 47.41
N CYS A 22 -46.25 -9.70 46.72
CA CYS A 22 -45.57 -8.83 45.81
C CYS A 22 -44.49 -7.98 46.51
N ARG A 23 -44.74 -7.47 47.70
CA ARG A 23 -43.75 -6.74 48.50
C ARG A 23 -42.54 -7.60 48.86
N VAL A 24 -42.81 -8.81 49.36
CA VAL A 24 -41.72 -9.76 49.69
C VAL A 24 -40.94 -10.21 48.50
N ALA A 25 -41.57 -10.33 47.34
CA ALA A 25 -40.96 -10.77 46.11
C ALA A 25 -40.30 -9.63 45.30
N GLY A 26 -40.44 -8.36 45.68
CA GLY A 26 -39.88 -7.20 44.97
C GLY A 26 -40.51 -6.96 43.61
N ILE A 27 -41.77 -7.37 43.37
CA ILE A 27 -42.45 -7.18 42.07
C ILE A 27 -43.72 -6.33 42.25
N SER A 28 -44.13 -5.69 41.12
CA SER A 28 -45.42 -4.98 41.12
C SER A 28 -46.60 -5.92 41.06
N ARG A 29 -47.74 -5.52 41.63
CA ARG A 29 -49.01 -6.25 41.49
C ARG A 29 -49.38 -6.47 40.04
N LYS A 30 -49.09 -5.49 39.14
CA LYS A 30 -49.30 -5.61 37.69
C LYS A 30 -48.47 -6.76 37.09
N THR A 31 -47.25 -6.94 37.55
CA THR A 31 -46.40 -8.05 37.15
C THR A 31 -46.93 -9.38 37.61
N PHE A 32 -47.43 -9.48 38.85
CA PHE A 32 -48.03 -10.70 39.40
C PHE A 32 -49.26 -11.13 38.59
N TYR A 33 -50.22 -10.21 38.38
CA TYR A 33 -51.43 -10.51 37.60
C TYR A 33 -51.12 -10.81 36.10
N LYS A 34 -50.09 -10.23 35.55
CA LYS A 34 -49.61 -10.59 34.21
C LYS A 34 -49.15 -12.06 34.15
N TRP A 35 -48.39 -12.51 35.15
CA TRP A 35 -47.94 -13.89 35.22
C TRP A 35 -49.10 -14.84 35.50
N LEU A 36 -50.03 -14.46 36.36
CA LEU A 36 -51.24 -15.24 36.65
C LEU A 36 -52.12 -15.43 35.39
N ALA A 37 -52.34 -14.38 34.63
CA ALA A 37 -53.05 -14.47 33.34
C ALA A 37 -52.39 -15.42 32.36
N ARG A 38 -51.03 -15.36 32.27
CA ARG A 38 -50.26 -16.26 31.42
C ARG A 38 -50.33 -17.72 31.86
N TYR A 39 -50.23 -17.97 33.15
CA TYR A 39 -50.36 -19.32 33.69
C TYR A 39 -51.75 -19.90 33.43
N ARG A 40 -52.80 -19.10 33.59
CA ARG A 40 -54.19 -19.53 33.30
C ARG A 40 -54.42 -19.84 31.83
N ALA A 41 -53.71 -19.15 30.92
CA ALA A 41 -53.83 -19.35 29.46
C ALA A 41 -53.00 -20.54 28.97
N ASP A 42 -51.74 -20.64 29.41
CA ASP A 42 -50.71 -21.50 28.78
C ASP A 42 -50.08 -22.47 29.81
N GLY A 43 -50.58 -22.57 31.04
CA GLY A 43 -50.02 -23.42 32.10
C GLY A 43 -48.59 -23.00 32.49
N LEU A 44 -47.75 -23.97 32.80
CA LEU A 44 -46.36 -23.75 33.19
C LEU A 44 -45.53 -23.05 32.08
N GLU A 45 -45.80 -23.33 30.83
CA GLU A 45 -45.13 -22.70 29.69
C GLU A 45 -45.41 -21.18 29.65
N GLY A 46 -46.56 -20.73 30.14
CA GLY A 46 -46.87 -19.31 30.26
C GLY A 46 -45.97 -18.54 31.23
N LEU A 47 -45.29 -19.24 32.15
CA LEU A 47 -44.35 -18.67 33.11
C LEU A 47 -42.92 -18.55 32.58
N GLU A 48 -42.65 -19.07 31.40
CA GLU A 48 -41.35 -18.86 30.73
C GLU A 48 -41.18 -17.41 30.26
N GLU A 49 -39.93 -16.93 30.25
CA GLU A 49 -39.65 -15.60 29.74
C GLU A 49 -39.87 -15.56 28.21
N ARG A 50 -40.88 -14.82 27.79
CA ARG A 50 -41.13 -14.58 26.38
C ARG A 50 -40.11 -13.58 25.83
N SER A 51 -39.60 -13.84 24.65
CA SER A 51 -38.73 -12.91 23.93
C SER A 51 -39.36 -11.51 23.89
N ARG A 52 -38.58 -10.50 24.26
CA ARG A 52 -38.97 -9.08 24.17
C ARG A 52 -38.76 -8.54 22.74
N ARG A 53 -38.35 -9.39 21.79
CA ARG A 53 -38.12 -9.01 20.42
C ARG A 53 -39.44 -8.59 19.76
N PRO A 54 -39.47 -7.45 19.04
CA PRO A 54 -40.64 -7.05 18.29
C PRO A 54 -41.04 -8.15 17.29
N HIS A 55 -42.32 -8.46 17.18
CA HIS A 55 -42.84 -9.43 16.21
C HIS A 55 -42.71 -8.98 14.78
N ARG A 56 -42.60 -7.66 14.54
CA ARG A 56 -42.31 -7.08 13.22
C ARG A 56 -41.08 -6.23 13.32
N THR A 57 -40.11 -6.49 12.43
CA THR A 57 -38.88 -5.70 12.24
C THR A 57 -38.90 -5.14 10.83
N PRO A 58 -39.62 -4.00 10.58
CA PRO A 58 -39.80 -3.44 9.25
C PRO A 58 -38.49 -3.11 8.53
N HIS A 59 -37.42 -2.90 9.29
CA HIS A 59 -36.08 -2.58 8.78
C HIS A 59 -35.12 -3.78 8.81
N GLN A 60 -35.66 -5.01 9.00
CA GLN A 60 -34.82 -6.21 8.91
C GLN A 60 -34.39 -6.38 7.45
N ILE A 61 -33.10 -6.41 7.24
CA ILE A 61 -32.54 -6.65 5.91
C ILE A 61 -32.78 -8.11 5.56
N ASP A 62 -33.17 -8.33 4.31
CA ASP A 62 -33.41 -9.65 3.72
C ASP A 62 -32.18 -10.56 3.87
N ALA A 63 -32.41 -11.83 4.15
CA ALA A 63 -31.37 -12.86 4.23
C ALA A 63 -30.58 -12.96 2.90
N ALA A 64 -31.24 -12.75 1.76
CA ALA A 64 -30.59 -12.74 0.45
C ALA A 64 -29.50 -11.66 0.34
N VAL A 65 -29.70 -10.48 0.96
CA VAL A 65 -28.67 -9.42 0.99
C VAL A 65 -27.47 -9.85 1.86
N GLU A 66 -27.71 -10.55 2.96
CA GLU A 66 -26.63 -11.08 3.78
C GLU A 66 -25.80 -12.13 3.02
N ASP A 67 -26.44 -12.98 2.24
CA ASP A 67 -25.75 -13.99 1.42
C ASP A 67 -24.87 -13.34 0.35
N VAL A 68 -25.32 -12.26 -0.26
CA VAL A 68 -24.49 -11.47 -1.20
C VAL A 68 -23.29 -10.84 -0.48
N VAL A 69 -23.49 -10.27 0.71
CA VAL A 69 -22.39 -9.71 1.53
C VAL A 69 -21.35 -10.77 1.89
N VAL A 70 -21.79 -11.97 2.27
CA VAL A 70 -20.90 -13.09 2.60
C VAL A 70 -20.17 -13.60 1.35
N ARG A 71 -20.84 -13.67 0.22
CA ARG A 71 -20.21 -14.03 -1.06
C ARG A 71 -19.10 -13.07 -1.44
N TRP A 72 -19.35 -11.77 -1.41
CA TRP A 72 -18.33 -10.74 -1.63
C TRP A 72 -17.17 -10.85 -0.64
N ARG A 73 -17.45 -11.11 0.64
CA ARG A 73 -16.42 -11.31 1.65
C ARG A 73 -15.49 -12.47 1.28
N LYS A 74 -16.04 -13.64 0.93
CA LYS A 74 -15.27 -14.83 0.55
C LYS A 74 -14.44 -14.57 -0.70
N GLN A 75 -15.04 -14.03 -1.74
CA GLN A 75 -14.37 -13.73 -3.01
C GLN A 75 -13.18 -12.77 -2.81
N LEU A 76 -13.34 -11.70 -2.02
CA LEU A 76 -12.27 -10.76 -1.73
C LEU A 76 -11.14 -11.40 -0.88
N VAL A 77 -11.46 -12.30 0.04
CA VAL A 77 -10.47 -13.06 0.83
C VAL A 77 -9.68 -14.01 -0.08
N GLU A 78 -10.37 -14.75 -0.95
CA GLU A 78 -9.75 -15.67 -1.90
C GLU A 78 -8.82 -14.95 -2.87
N SER A 79 -9.21 -13.77 -3.33
CA SER A 79 -8.39 -12.91 -4.19
C SER A 79 -7.28 -12.15 -3.45
N GLY A 80 -7.12 -12.30 -2.12
CA GLY A 80 -6.10 -11.58 -1.34
C GLY A 80 -6.32 -10.08 -1.20
N LEU A 81 -7.51 -9.59 -1.54
CA LEU A 81 -7.86 -8.16 -1.51
C LEU A 81 -8.38 -7.71 -0.14
N ASP A 82 -8.54 -6.40 0.03
CA ASP A 82 -9.18 -5.85 1.23
C ASP A 82 -10.65 -6.29 1.25
N HIS A 83 -11.04 -6.92 2.34
CA HIS A 83 -12.33 -7.60 2.48
C HIS A 83 -13.15 -7.10 3.69
N GLY A 84 -12.89 -5.86 4.12
CA GLY A 84 -13.64 -5.21 5.20
C GLY A 84 -15.02 -4.70 4.76
N PRO A 85 -15.89 -4.35 5.72
CA PRO A 85 -17.24 -3.87 5.43
C PRO A 85 -17.28 -2.68 4.47
N THR A 86 -16.30 -1.79 4.55
CA THR A 86 -16.18 -0.62 3.65
C THR A 86 -15.92 -1.01 2.20
N THR A 87 -15.03 -1.99 2.00
CA THR A 87 -14.71 -2.49 0.66
C THR A 87 -15.91 -3.22 0.07
N ILE A 88 -16.59 -4.06 0.87
CA ILE A 88 -17.79 -4.75 0.43
C ILE A 88 -18.89 -3.75 0.05
N GLN A 89 -19.11 -2.71 0.86
CA GLN A 89 -20.08 -1.65 0.53
C GLN A 89 -19.76 -0.99 -0.81
N TRP A 90 -18.49 -0.71 -1.05
CA TRP A 90 -18.03 -0.08 -2.29
C TRP A 90 -18.31 -0.96 -3.52
N HIS A 91 -18.05 -2.28 -3.41
CA HIS A 91 -18.34 -3.24 -4.48
C HIS A 91 -19.85 -3.40 -4.71
N LEU A 92 -20.64 -3.53 -3.63
CA LEU A 92 -22.11 -3.61 -3.74
C LEU A 92 -22.72 -2.41 -4.45
N GLY A 93 -22.20 -1.19 -4.19
CA GLY A 93 -22.68 0.02 -4.84
C GLY A 93 -22.34 0.12 -6.33
N ARG A 94 -21.53 -0.79 -6.87
CA ARG A 94 -21.08 -0.86 -8.26
C ARG A 94 -21.40 -2.17 -8.95
N ASP A 95 -22.01 -3.09 -8.22
CA ASP A 95 -22.46 -4.38 -8.74
C ASP A 95 -23.78 -4.20 -9.49
N PRO A 96 -23.80 -4.29 -10.83
CA PRO A 96 -25.05 -4.13 -11.59
C PRO A 96 -26.09 -5.21 -11.30
N GLY A 97 -25.67 -6.35 -10.71
CA GLY A 97 -26.57 -7.42 -10.28
C GLY A 97 -27.18 -7.19 -8.89
N PHE A 98 -26.82 -6.09 -8.20
CA PHE A 98 -27.36 -5.75 -6.89
C PHE A 98 -28.38 -4.62 -6.99
N ASP A 99 -29.65 -4.97 -7.04
CA ASP A 99 -30.82 -4.09 -7.25
C ASP A 99 -31.45 -3.55 -5.95
N ARG A 100 -30.82 -3.79 -4.79
CA ARG A 100 -31.30 -3.41 -3.46
C ARG A 100 -30.57 -2.18 -2.91
N PRO A 101 -31.15 -1.46 -1.95
CA PRO A 101 -30.43 -0.40 -1.24
C PRO A 101 -29.16 -0.93 -0.56
N VAL A 102 -28.01 -0.31 -0.84
CA VAL A 102 -26.72 -0.73 -0.29
C VAL A 102 -26.70 -0.52 1.22
N PRO A 103 -26.48 -1.58 2.03
CA PRO A 103 -26.46 -1.45 3.48
C PRO A 103 -25.29 -0.56 3.95
N SER A 104 -25.50 0.09 5.11
CA SER A 104 -24.42 0.88 5.73
C SER A 104 -23.24 -0.01 6.15
N VAL A 105 -22.03 0.57 6.24
CA VAL A 105 -20.81 -0.13 6.72
C VAL A 105 -21.05 -0.82 8.06
N ALA A 106 -21.74 -0.15 8.99
CA ALA A 106 -22.06 -0.71 10.31
C ALA A 106 -23.02 -1.91 10.22
N THR A 107 -23.96 -1.87 9.28
CA THR A 107 -24.90 -2.96 9.03
C THR A 107 -24.18 -4.17 8.41
N ILE A 108 -23.32 -3.94 7.39
CA ILE A 108 -22.49 -4.99 6.79
C ILE A 108 -21.60 -5.64 7.86
N HIS A 109 -20.99 -4.84 8.74
CA HIS A 109 -20.17 -5.38 9.83
C HIS A 109 -20.98 -6.31 10.75
N ARG A 110 -22.19 -5.88 11.16
CA ARG A 110 -23.08 -6.71 12.00
C ARG A 110 -23.49 -8.02 11.30
N MET A 111 -23.75 -7.99 10.00
CA MET A 111 -24.02 -9.19 9.20
C MET A 111 -22.85 -10.16 9.23
N LEU A 112 -21.62 -9.65 8.96
CA LEU A 112 -20.41 -10.46 8.95
C LEU A 112 -20.13 -11.07 10.34
N VAL A 113 -20.37 -10.34 11.43
CA VAL A 113 -20.23 -10.87 12.79
C VAL A 113 -21.26 -11.97 13.05
N ARG A 114 -22.52 -11.74 12.72
CA ARG A 114 -23.60 -12.73 12.89
C ARG A 114 -23.36 -14.02 12.11
N ARG A 115 -22.76 -13.91 10.93
CA ARG A 115 -22.40 -15.05 10.06
C ARG A 115 -21.02 -15.65 10.40
N GLY A 116 -20.39 -15.26 11.53
CA GLY A 116 -19.11 -15.81 11.95
C GLY A 116 -17.92 -15.46 11.04
N GLN A 117 -18.07 -14.45 10.16
CA GLN A 117 -17.03 -14.05 9.22
C GLN A 117 -16.02 -13.05 9.81
N VAL A 118 -16.17 -12.66 11.05
CA VAL A 118 -15.30 -11.74 11.77
C VAL A 118 -14.88 -12.37 13.09
N VAL A 119 -13.58 -12.56 13.24
CA VAL A 119 -12.99 -12.93 14.54
C VAL A 119 -12.57 -11.64 15.24
N ALA A 120 -13.06 -11.42 16.43
CA ALA A 120 -12.66 -10.28 17.25
C ALA A 120 -11.18 -10.40 17.64
N ASP A 121 -10.36 -9.45 17.20
CA ASP A 121 -8.97 -9.35 17.60
C ASP A 121 -8.77 -8.06 18.42
N PRO A 122 -8.66 -8.18 19.77
CA PRO A 122 -8.49 -7.02 20.64
C PRO A 122 -7.22 -6.21 20.36
N ARG A 123 -6.23 -6.80 19.67
CA ARG A 123 -4.96 -6.15 19.29
C ARG A 123 -5.11 -5.20 18.09
N LYS A 124 -6.17 -5.34 17.32
CA LYS A 124 -6.45 -4.50 16.12
C LYS A 124 -7.18 -3.19 16.46
N ARG A 125 -6.88 -2.56 17.59
CA ARG A 125 -7.40 -1.22 17.86
C ARG A 125 -6.72 -0.19 16.96
N PRO A 126 -7.47 0.71 16.28
CA PRO A 126 -6.88 1.80 15.54
C PRO A 126 -6.06 2.68 16.49
N ARG A 127 -4.75 2.78 16.27
CA ARG A 127 -3.94 3.80 16.94
C ARG A 127 -4.25 5.13 16.25
N GLN A 128 -4.68 6.12 16.98
CA GLN A 128 -4.81 7.49 16.46
C GLN A 128 -3.42 8.00 16.08
N SER A 129 -3.22 8.21 14.79
CA SER A 129 -2.05 8.92 14.28
C SER A 129 -2.31 10.42 14.45
N TRP A 130 -1.57 11.08 15.32
CA TRP A 130 -1.77 12.49 15.70
C TRP A 130 -1.48 13.50 14.58
N ARG A 131 -0.69 13.15 13.58
CA ARG A 131 -0.48 13.96 12.38
C ARG A 131 -0.24 13.04 11.18
N ARG A 132 -1.09 13.13 10.18
CA ARG A 132 -0.84 12.54 8.86
C ARG A 132 -0.20 13.62 7.99
N PHE A 133 1.02 13.39 7.58
CA PHE A 133 1.55 14.11 6.42
C PHE A 133 0.85 13.58 5.17
N GLU A 134 0.33 14.47 4.35
CA GLU A 134 -0.22 14.17 3.03
C GLU A 134 0.19 15.29 2.09
N ALA A 135 0.75 14.96 0.95
CA ALA A 135 1.12 15.92 -0.06
C ALA A 135 -0.14 16.66 -0.57
N PRO A 136 -0.06 17.97 -0.85
CA PRO A 136 -1.23 18.76 -1.26
C PRO A 136 -1.77 18.37 -2.62
N ALA A 137 -0.94 17.85 -3.54
CA ALA A 137 -1.32 17.47 -4.89
C ALA A 137 -0.60 16.20 -5.35
N PRO A 138 -1.12 15.49 -6.38
CA PRO A 138 -0.40 14.42 -7.04
C PRO A 138 0.94 14.92 -7.59
N ASN A 139 1.92 14.04 -7.72
CA ASN A 139 3.30 14.36 -8.15
C ASN A 139 4.05 15.35 -7.23
N GLU A 140 3.51 15.76 -6.10
CA GLU A 140 4.30 16.53 -5.15
C GLU A 140 5.41 15.68 -4.53
N TRP A 141 5.04 14.47 -4.06
CA TRP A 141 5.97 13.52 -3.47
C TRP A 141 5.68 12.10 -3.92
N TRP A 142 6.69 11.45 -4.47
CA TRP A 142 6.68 10.01 -4.63
C TRP A 142 7.47 9.33 -3.52
N GLN A 143 7.01 8.19 -3.06
CA GLN A 143 7.75 7.33 -2.15
C GLN A 143 8.21 6.11 -2.92
N ILE A 144 9.53 5.86 -2.92
CA ILE A 144 10.14 4.67 -3.55
C ILE A 144 10.73 3.78 -2.46
N ASP A 145 10.54 2.48 -2.62
CA ASP A 145 11.09 1.47 -1.71
C ASP A 145 11.27 0.13 -2.46
N ALA A 146 12.11 -0.74 -1.92
CA ALA A 146 12.35 -2.07 -2.45
C ALA A 146 11.95 -3.13 -1.42
N THR A 147 11.33 -4.21 -1.88
CA THR A 147 10.98 -5.34 -1.01
C THR A 147 11.35 -6.66 -1.66
N ASP A 148 11.70 -7.64 -0.84
CA ASP A 148 12.02 -8.99 -1.27
C ASP A 148 10.76 -9.78 -1.56
N TRP A 149 10.86 -10.61 -2.60
CA TRP A 149 9.86 -11.59 -2.96
C TRP A 149 10.51 -12.89 -3.42
N VAL A 150 9.92 -14.02 -3.06
CA VAL A 150 10.41 -15.35 -3.43
C VAL A 150 9.65 -15.83 -4.67
N ILE A 151 10.38 -16.23 -5.69
CA ILE A 151 9.90 -16.97 -6.86
C ILE A 151 10.54 -18.37 -6.89
N ALA A 152 10.11 -19.24 -7.78
CA ALA A 152 10.63 -20.61 -7.83
C ALA A 152 12.15 -20.70 -8.03
N THR A 153 12.75 -19.72 -8.69
CA THR A 153 14.20 -19.67 -8.99
C THR A 153 15.02 -18.92 -7.94
N GLY A 154 14.41 -18.40 -6.88
CA GLY A 154 15.12 -17.69 -5.81
C GLY A 154 14.45 -16.40 -5.37
N VAL A 155 15.22 -15.51 -4.73
CA VAL A 155 14.77 -14.22 -4.25
C VAL A 155 14.96 -13.15 -5.31
N VAL A 156 13.93 -12.38 -5.57
CA VAL A 156 13.94 -11.18 -6.42
C VAL A 156 13.57 -9.95 -5.61
N ARG A 157 13.85 -8.78 -6.15
CA ARG A 157 13.48 -7.49 -5.56
C ARG A 157 12.30 -6.90 -6.33
N ILE A 158 11.40 -6.21 -5.60
CA ILE A 158 10.32 -5.45 -6.20
C ILE A 158 10.49 -3.99 -5.78
N PHE A 159 10.82 -3.12 -6.73
CA PHE A 159 10.73 -1.68 -6.53
C PHE A 159 9.28 -1.23 -6.63
N ASN A 160 8.84 -0.44 -5.66
CA ASN A 160 7.51 0.13 -5.63
C ASN A 160 7.58 1.64 -5.51
N ILE A 161 6.84 2.35 -6.35
CA ILE A 161 6.71 3.81 -6.33
C ILE A 161 5.25 4.16 -6.09
N ILE A 162 4.99 4.93 -5.03
CA ILE A 162 3.63 5.36 -4.66
C ILE A 162 3.59 6.87 -4.59
N ASP A 163 2.55 7.47 -5.16
CA ASP A 163 2.23 8.88 -4.97
C ASP A 163 1.68 9.14 -3.56
N ASP A 164 2.25 10.14 -2.89
CA ASP A 164 1.90 10.44 -1.49
C ASP A 164 0.50 11.02 -1.32
N HIS A 165 0.01 11.81 -2.29
CA HIS A 165 -1.31 12.42 -2.26
C HIS A 165 -2.43 11.42 -2.55
N SER A 166 -2.35 10.78 -3.69
CA SER A 166 -3.41 9.92 -4.22
C SER A 166 -3.33 8.48 -3.76
N ARG A 167 -2.18 8.05 -3.20
CA ARG A 167 -1.84 6.63 -2.96
C ARG A 167 -1.76 5.80 -4.23
N LEU A 168 -1.68 6.45 -5.40
CA LEU A 168 -1.52 5.75 -6.67
C LEU A 168 -0.24 4.92 -6.65
N LEU A 169 -0.35 3.66 -7.01
CA LEU A 169 0.80 2.84 -7.34
C LEU A 169 1.31 3.29 -8.71
N VAL A 170 2.32 4.15 -8.69
CA VAL A 170 2.90 4.77 -9.90
C VAL A 170 3.62 3.72 -10.73
N ARG A 171 4.41 2.87 -10.06
CA ARG A 171 5.10 1.74 -10.67
C ARG A 171 5.41 0.66 -9.64
N SER A 172 5.30 -0.60 -10.06
CA SER A 172 5.86 -1.76 -9.39
C SER A 172 6.70 -2.54 -10.40
N ARG A 173 7.96 -2.85 -10.08
CA ARG A 173 8.88 -3.50 -11.00
C ARG A 173 9.69 -4.59 -10.32
N ALA A 174 9.63 -5.81 -10.90
CA ALA A 174 10.46 -6.93 -10.50
C ALA A 174 11.86 -6.82 -11.10
N VAL A 175 12.88 -7.02 -10.28
CA VAL A 175 14.29 -7.03 -10.69
C VAL A 175 15.03 -8.13 -9.94
N THR A 176 16.15 -8.58 -10.48
CA THR A 176 17.01 -9.59 -9.82
C THR A 176 17.71 -9.00 -8.59
N GLU A 177 18.15 -7.75 -8.68
CA GLU A 177 18.90 -7.07 -7.62
C GLU A 177 18.45 -5.62 -7.47
N ALA A 178 18.48 -5.11 -6.22
CA ALA A 178 18.17 -3.72 -5.93
C ALA A 178 19.45 -2.86 -6.06
N THR A 179 19.72 -2.40 -7.27
CA THR A 179 20.86 -1.52 -7.60
C THR A 179 20.38 -0.12 -7.99
N GLY A 180 21.28 0.87 -7.89
CA GLY A 180 21.00 2.25 -8.32
C GLY A 180 20.52 2.35 -9.77
N PRO A 181 21.16 1.66 -10.74
CA PRO A 181 20.66 1.57 -12.11
C PRO A 181 19.24 1.06 -12.24
N GLN A 182 18.88 0.01 -11.49
CA GLN A 182 17.53 -0.56 -11.51
C GLN A 182 16.49 0.39 -10.88
N ALA A 183 16.86 1.07 -9.78
CA ALA A 183 16.03 2.10 -9.17
C ALA A 183 15.76 3.25 -10.15
N TRP A 184 16.81 3.73 -10.83
CA TRP A 184 16.70 4.77 -11.83
C TRP A 184 15.82 4.36 -13.01
N THR A 185 16.02 3.18 -13.57
CA THR A 185 15.17 2.65 -14.66
C THR A 185 13.71 2.58 -14.24
N THR A 186 13.44 2.12 -13.01
CA THR A 186 12.06 2.06 -12.47
C THR A 186 11.45 3.47 -12.38
N PHE A 187 12.22 4.44 -11.90
CA PHE A 187 11.79 5.83 -11.81
C PHE A 187 11.52 6.42 -13.22
N CYS A 188 12.40 6.19 -14.20
CA CYS A 188 12.19 6.67 -15.56
C CYS A 188 10.91 6.10 -16.21
N GLN A 189 10.64 4.82 -16.01
CA GLN A 189 9.40 4.19 -16.48
C GLN A 189 8.16 4.84 -15.83
N ALA A 190 8.22 5.11 -14.53
CA ALA A 190 7.17 5.81 -13.80
C ALA A 190 6.96 7.23 -14.34
N ALA A 191 8.05 8.00 -14.50
CA ALA A 191 8.01 9.37 -15.00
C ALA A 191 7.50 9.49 -16.42
N ALA A 192 7.79 8.49 -17.28
CA ALA A 192 7.28 8.43 -18.64
C ALA A 192 5.75 8.32 -18.68
N MET A 193 5.14 7.63 -17.70
CA MET A 193 3.69 7.43 -17.63
C MET A 193 2.97 8.58 -16.93
N TRP A 194 3.54 9.11 -15.85
CA TRP A 194 2.83 10.01 -14.92
C TRP A 194 3.41 11.42 -14.83
N GLY A 195 4.51 11.70 -15.55
CA GLY A 195 5.28 12.94 -15.42
C GLY A 195 6.25 12.89 -14.25
N LEU A 196 7.07 13.96 -14.12
CA LEU A 196 8.06 14.07 -13.06
C LEU A 196 7.40 14.54 -11.75
N PRO A 197 7.74 13.94 -10.60
CA PRO A 197 7.35 14.47 -9.31
C PRO A 197 8.26 15.66 -8.92
N VAL A 198 7.77 16.49 -7.99
CA VAL A 198 8.59 17.55 -7.38
C VAL A 198 9.70 16.97 -6.50
N GLY A 199 9.42 15.85 -5.82
CA GLY A 199 10.42 15.17 -5.03
C GLY A 199 10.16 13.67 -4.86
N VAL A 200 11.20 12.96 -4.47
CA VAL A 200 11.18 11.52 -4.18
C VAL A 200 11.71 11.28 -2.78
N LEU A 201 10.92 10.58 -1.99
CA LEU A 201 11.29 10.10 -0.66
C LEU A 201 11.69 8.62 -0.77
N SER A 202 12.90 8.29 -0.30
CA SER A 202 13.40 6.92 -0.21
C SER A 202 13.85 6.59 1.22
N ASP A 203 14.14 5.33 1.46
CA ASP A 203 14.93 4.95 2.62
C ASP A 203 16.44 5.28 2.41
N ASN A 204 17.29 4.86 3.36
CA ASN A 204 18.74 5.06 3.29
C ASN A 204 19.44 3.87 2.60
N GLY A 205 18.74 3.05 1.85
CA GLY A 205 19.33 1.97 1.06
C GLY A 205 20.32 2.51 0.03
N LEU A 206 21.45 1.84 -0.16
CA LEU A 206 22.54 2.34 -1.03
C LEU A 206 22.11 2.53 -2.49
N CYS A 207 21.14 1.79 -2.96
CA CYS A 207 20.57 1.97 -4.31
C CYS A 207 19.81 3.30 -4.46
N PHE A 208 19.41 3.95 -3.36
CA PHE A 208 18.67 5.21 -3.36
C PHE A 208 19.50 6.37 -2.82
N SER A 209 20.32 6.16 -1.78
CA SER A 209 21.01 7.24 -1.09
C SER A 209 22.37 6.83 -0.55
N GLY A 210 23.37 7.70 -0.77
CA GLY A 210 24.71 7.59 -0.19
C GLY A 210 24.91 8.40 1.07
N ARG A 211 23.86 9.05 1.59
CA ARG A 211 23.94 10.01 2.70
C ARG A 211 24.66 9.46 3.95
N LEU A 212 24.38 8.21 4.35
CA LEU A 212 25.00 7.59 5.52
C LEU A 212 26.50 7.34 5.36
N ARG A 213 26.99 7.34 4.12
CA ARG A 213 28.40 7.13 3.77
C ARG A 213 29.10 8.42 3.31
N GLY A 214 28.41 9.57 3.36
CA GLY A 214 28.96 10.85 2.91
C GLY A 214 29.28 10.90 1.40
N MET A 215 28.61 10.09 0.59
CA MET A 215 28.83 10.01 -0.85
C MET A 215 27.56 10.33 -1.64
N GLU A 216 27.70 10.73 -2.89
CA GLU A 216 26.60 10.83 -3.82
C GLU A 216 26.45 9.53 -4.62
N VAL A 217 25.21 9.02 -4.71
CA VAL A 217 24.91 7.82 -5.50
C VAL A 217 24.16 8.21 -6.78
N LEU A 218 24.20 7.27 -7.75
CA LEU A 218 23.59 7.44 -9.06
C LEU A 218 22.15 7.95 -9.00
N PHE A 219 21.32 7.36 -8.18
CA PHE A 219 19.90 7.69 -8.09
C PHE A 219 19.67 9.13 -7.62
N GLU A 220 20.39 9.57 -6.58
CA GLU A 220 20.32 10.96 -6.08
C GLU A 220 20.82 11.97 -7.11
N HIS A 221 21.94 11.65 -7.76
CA HIS A 221 22.52 12.48 -8.82
C HIS A 221 21.53 12.69 -9.96
N ASN A 222 21.01 11.61 -10.52
CA ASN A 222 20.08 11.66 -11.64
C ASN A 222 18.76 12.34 -11.31
N LEU A 223 18.26 12.19 -10.07
CA LEU A 223 17.07 12.93 -9.62
C LEU A 223 17.32 14.44 -9.63
N ARG A 224 18.48 14.90 -9.13
CA ARG A 224 18.84 16.33 -9.12
C ARG A 224 18.98 16.88 -10.53
N ASP A 225 19.61 16.14 -11.43
CA ASP A 225 19.75 16.51 -12.85
C ASP A 225 18.37 16.62 -13.54
N ALA A 226 17.42 15.78 -13.12
CA ALA A 226 16.04 15.84 -13.57
C ALA A 226 15.23 16.99 -12.93
N GLY A 227 15.82 17.79 -12.06
CA GLY A 227 15.13 18.82 -11.30
C GLY A 227 14.22 18.27 -10.18
N VAL A 228 14.35 16.99 -9.85
CA VAL A 228 13.58 16.32 -8.80
C VAL A 228 14.37 16.32 -7.49
N ARG A 229 13.74 16.71 -6.40
CA ARG A 229 14.38 16.77 -5.08
C ARG A 229 14.46 15.37 -4.45
N PRO A 230 15.66 14.81 -4.21
CA PRO A 230 15.80 13.59 -3.41
C PRO A 230 15.65 13.92 -1.92
N PHE A 231 14.87 13.08 -1.22
CA PHE A 231 14.73 13.11 0.23
C PHE A 231 14.92 11.71 0.79
N THR A 232 15.68 11.62 1.88
CA THR A 232 15.80 10.39 2.65
C THR A 232 15.17 10.57 4.02
N GLY A 233 14.43 9.55 4.47
CA GLY A 233 13.87 9.54 5.81
C GLY A 233 14.98 9.69 6.86
N ARG A 234 14.70 10.38 7.98
CA ARG A 234 15.61 10.34 9.12
C ARG A 234 15.70 8.89 9.63
N PRO A 235 16.91 8.38 9.94
CA PRO A 235 17.04 7.07 10.55
C PRO A 235 16.11 6.95 11.77
N TYR A 236 15.42 5.83 11.89
CA TYR A 236 14.48 5.53 12.99
C TYR A 236 13.22 6.41 13.11
N HIS A 237 12.81 7.13 12.04
CA HIS A 237 11.53 7.82 12.00
C HIS A 237 10.52 7.09 11.09
N PRO A 238 9.76 6.11 11.62
CA PRO A 238 8.85 5.25 10.83
C PRO A 238 7.61 5.99 10.31
N GLN A 239 7.41 7.25 10.68
CA GLN A 239 6.23 8.01 10.25
C GLN A 239 6.25 8.39 8.76
N THR A 240 7.43 8.44 8.16
CA THR A 240 7.62 8.82 6.75
C THR A 240 7.44 7.66 5.79
N THR A 241 7.81 6.44 6.18
CA THR A 241 7.77 5.23 5.34
C THR A 241 6.53 4.36 5.56
N GLY A 242 5.76 4.62 6.60
CA GLY A 242 4.60 3.80 6.99
C GLY A 242 3.50 3.63 5.91
N LYS A 243 3.49 4.49 4.88
CA LYS A 243 2.57 4.38 3.75
C LYS A 243 3.01 3.29 2.78
N VAL A 244 4.29 3.28 2.42
CA VAL A 244 4.89 2.26 1.55
C VAL A 244 4.90 0.90 2.26
N GLU A 245 5.23 0.85 3.53
CA GLU A 245 5.17 -0.38 4.32
C GLU A 245 3.76 -1.00 4.31
N ARG A 246 2.73 -0.18 4.53
CA ARG A 246 1.32 -0.62 4.45
C ARG A 246 0.94 -1.09 3.06
N PHE A 247 1.43 -0.41 2.04
CA PHE A 247 1.24 -0.82 0.65
C PHE A 247 1.90 -2.18 0.41
N GLN A 248 3.16 -2.37 0.81
CA GLN A 248 3.87 -3.65 0.65
C GLN A 248 3.16 -4.80 1.33
N GLN A 249 2.57 -4.59 2.53
CA GLN A 249 1.73 -5.60 3.18
C GLN A 249 0.51 -5.97 2.32
N THR A 250 -0.09 -5.01 1.62
CA THR A 250 -1.23 -5.24 0.74
C THR A 250 -0.80 -6.00 -0.51
N LEU A 251 0.31 -5.61 -1.14
CA LEU A 251 0.89 -6.30 -2.30
C LEU A 251 1.25 -7.74 -1.96
N LYS A 252 2.02 -7.97 -0.87
CA LYS A 252 2.44 -9.31 -0.46
C LYS A 252 1.25 -10.22 -0.16
N ARG A 253 0.20 -9.71 0.49
CA ARG A 253 -1.03 -10.46 0.75
C ARG A 253 -1.70 -10.90 -0.54
N TRP A 254 -1.73 -10.06 -1.56
CA TRP A 254 -2.29 -10.39 -2.87
C TRP A 254 -1.42 -11.40 -3.60
N LEU A 255 -0.09 -11.18 -3.67
CA LEU A 255 0.86 -12.10 -4.31
C LEU A 255 0.85 -13.50 -3.70
N HIS A 256 0.63 -13.65 -2.38
CA HIS A 256 0.48 -14.96 -1.74
C HIS A 256 -0.75 -15.76 -2.19
N ARG A 257 -1.67 -15.14 -2.91
CA ARG A 257 -2.84 -15.80 -3.49
C ARG A 257 -2.68 -16.10 -4.98
N GLN A 258 -1.59 -15.62 -5.57
CA GLN A 258 -1.28 -15.86 -6.98
C GLN A 258 -0.44 -17.15 -7.14
N PRO A 259 -0.43 -17.73 -8.32
CA PRO A 259 0.48 -18.83 -8.65
C PRO A 259 1.94 -18.43 -8.42
N LEU A 260 2.75 -19.36 -7.92
CA LEU A 260 4.18 -19.14 -7.77
C LEU A 260 4.82 -18.95 -9.16
N THR A 261 5.48 -17.82 -9.35
CA THR A 261 6.15 -17.48 -10.62
C THR A 261 7.53 -18.13 -10.70
N THR A 262 7.98 -18.40 -11.92
CA THR A 262 9.29 -19.02 -12.21
C THR A 262 10.33 -18.00 -12.65
N SER A 263 9.91 -16.81 -13.06
CA SER A 263 10.78 -15.76 -13.59
C SER A 263 10.37 -14.38 -13.13
N PRO A 264 11.30 -13.39 -13.11
CA PRO A 264 10.96 -11.99 -12.88
C PRO A 264 9.94 -11.42 -13.89
N ALA A 265 9.93 -11.93 -15.12
CA ALA A 265 8.99 -11.51 -16.17
C ALA A 265 7.55 -11.97 -15.83
N GLU A 266 7.36 -13.21 -15.40
CA GLU A 266 6.05 -13.69 -14.94
C GLU A 266 5.57 -12.91 -13.71
N LEU A 267 6.47 -12.64 -12.76
CA LEU A 267 6.14 -11.81 -11.61
C LEU A 267 5.74 -10.39 -12.04
N GLN A 268 6.39 -9.83 -13.08
CA GLN A 268 6.03 -8.51 -13.59
C GLN A 268 4.60 -8.46 -14.13
N HIS A 269 4.12 -9.52 -14.80
CA HIS A 269 2.72 -9.60 -15.24
C HIS A 269 1.75 -9.55 -14.04
N GLN A 270 2.05 -10.30 -12.97
CA GLN A 270 1.25 -10.24 -11.75
C GLN A 270 1.29 -8.83 -11.11
N LEU A 271 2.45 -8.18 -11.10
CA LEU A 271 2.57 -6.82 -10.58
C LEU A 271 1.79 -5.79 -11.39
N ASP A 272 1.76 -5.93 -12.73
CA ASP A 272 1.01 -5.04 -13.61
C ASP A 272 -0.52 -5.25 -13.42
N GLU A 273 -0.98 -6.49 -13.26
CA GLU A 273 -2.36 -6.81 -12.89
C GLU A 273 -2.73 -6.21 -11.52
N PHE A 274 -1.87 -6.43 -10.51
CA PHE A 274 -2.08 -5.84 -9.19
C PHE A 274 -2.14 -4.31 -9.24
N CYS A 275 -1.27 -3.68 -10.02
CA CYS A 275 -1.27 -2.22 -10.21
C CYS A 275 -2.62 -1.74 -10.73
N HIS A 276 -3.18 -2.43 -11.72
CA HIS A 276 -4.51 -2.12 -12.24
C HIS A 276 -5.60 -2.27 -11.17
N ILE A 277 -5.64 -3.40 -10.48
CA ILE A 277 -6.63 -3.67 -9.42
C ILE A 277 -6.49 -2.63 -8.28
N TYR A 278 -5.26 -2.37 -7.83
CA TYR A 278 -4.99 -1.45 -6.73
C TYR A 278 -5.42 -0.02 -7.06
N ASN A 279 -5.13 0.44 -8.27
CA ASN A 279 -5.40 1.81 -8.68
C ASN A 279 -6.87 2.07 -9.04
N HIS A 280 -7.55 1.09 -9.65
CA HIS A 280 -8.89 1.28 -10.22
C HIS A 280 -10.01 0.63 -9.40
N HIS A 281 -9.72 -0.45 -8.66
CA HIS A 281 -10.75 -1.27 -8.02
C HIS A 281 -10.62 -1.36 -6.49
N ARG A 282 -9.67 -0.65 -5.89
CA ARG A 282 -9.48 -0.65 -4.46
C ARG A 282 -9.86 0.69 -3.82
N PRO A 283 -10.98 0.75 -3.05
CA PRO A 283 -11.31 1.94 -2.27
C PRO A 283 -10.30 2.11 -1.12
N HIS A 284 -9.58 3.22 -1.09
CA HIS A 284 -8.53 3.45 -0.10
C HIS A 284 -9.04 4.31 1.07
N GLN A 285 -9.02 3.77 2.29
CA GLN A 285 -9.54 4.46 3.49
C GLN A 285 -8.84 5.80 3.77
N GLY A 286 -7.54 5.89 3.50
CA GLY A 286 -6.73 7.07 3.79
C GLY A 286 -7.01 8.28 2.90
N ILE A 287 -7.75 8.12 1.81
CA ILE A 287 -8.07 9.17 0.82
C ILE A 287 -9.57 9.32 0.60
N GLY A 288 -10.37 9.14 1.64
CA GLY A 288 -11.82 9.33 1.55
C GLY A 288 -12.59 8.18 0.91
N ARG A 289 -12.03 6.98 0.85
CA ARG A 289 -12.67 5.76 0.32
C ARG A 289 -12.94 5.81 -1.19
N VAL A 290 -12.21 6.63 -1.91
CA VAL A 290 -12.14 6.60 -3.37
C VAL A 290 -10.98 5.72 -3.83
N THR A 291 -10.94 5.39 -5.12
CA THR A 291 -9.79 4.68 -5.68
C THR A 291 -8.60 5.64 -5.88
N PRO A 292 -7.36 5.14 -5.85
CA PRO A 292 -6.17 5.94 -6.09
C PRO A 292 -6.25 6.76 -7.39
N ILE A 293 -6.71 6.16 -8.47
CA ILE A 293 -6.84 6.86 -9.76
C ILE A 293 -7.88 7.99 -9.71
N THR A 294 -9.01 7.78 -9.03
CA THR A 294 -10.02 8.83 -8.85
C THR A 294 -9.45 10.02 -8.08
N ARG A 295 -8.64 9.77 -7.04
CA ARG A 295 -7.99 10.82 -6.26
C ARG A 295 -6.92 11.54 -7.07
N TRP A 296 -6.16 10.80 -7.91
CA TRP A 296 -5.15 11.36 -8.80
C TRP A 296 -5.76 12.31 -9.82
N THR A 297 -6.83 11.91 -10.48
CA THR A 297 -7.47 12.71 -11.54
C THR A 297 -8.28 13.89 -11.02
N ALA A 298 -8.60 13.92 -9.73
CA ALA A 298 -9.37 15.00 -9.11
C ALA A 298 -8.61 16.31 -8.94
N THR A 299 -7.27 16.30 -9.03
CA THR A 299 -6.40 17.46 -8.80
C THR A 299 -5.29 17.49 -9.84
N THR A 300 -4.95 18.69 -10.32
CA THR A 300 -3.85 18.87 -11.27
C THR A 300 -2.52 18.43 -10.64
N PRO A 301 -1.76 17.54 -11.29
CA PRO A 301 -0.48 17.09 -10.76
C PRO A 301 0.55 18.22 -10.70
N SER A 302 1.32 18.25 -9.61
CA SER A 302 2.49 19.12 -9.44
C SER A 302 3.61 18.76 -10.41
N ARG A 303 4.51 19.70 -10.65
CA ARG A 303 5.69 19.52 -11.51
C ARG A 303 6.90 20.17 -10.84
N PRO A 304 8.12 19.70 -11.10
CA PRO A 304 9.33 20.38 -10.66
C PRO A 304 9.35 21.84 -11.10
N ALA A 305 9.87 22.72 -10.26
CA ALA A 305 10.13 24.10 -10.62
C ALA A 305 11.33 24.13 -11.61
N GLY A 306 11.16 24.80 -12.74
CA GLY A 306 12.15 24.88 -13.80
C GLY A 306 11.69 24.16 -15.07
N ASN A 307 12.45 24.35 -16.15
CA ASN A 307 12.17 23.69 -17.42
C ASN A 307 12.70 22.24 -17.28
N PRO A 308 11.85 21.22 -17.04
CA PRO A 308 12.35 19.87 -16.96
C PRO A 308 12.99 19.55 -18.29
N LEU A 309 14.16 18.91 -18.24
CA LEU A 309 14.83 18.42 -19.45
C LEU A 309 13.80 17.81 -20.39
N PRO A 310 13.78 18.21 -21.67
CA PRO A 310 12.79 17.69 -22.60
C PRO A 310 12.87 16.16 -22.60
N ARG A 311 11.70 15.50 -22.49
CA ARG A 311 11.68 14.07 -22.82
C ARG A 311 12.35 13.91 -24.19
N PRO A 312 13.39 13.18 -24.35
CA PRO A 312 13.51 11.76 -24.02
C PRO A 312 14.92 11.27 -23.73
N ALA A 313 15.80 11.90 -23.12
CA ALA A 313 17.18 11.45 -23.15
C ALA A 313 17.82 11.21 -21.78
N TRP A 314 17.05 10.78 -20.81
CA TRP A 314 17.73 10.16 -19.67
C TRP A 314 18.21 8.80 -20.11
N PRO A 315 19.53 8.55 -20.05
CA PRO A 315 20.05 7.26 -20.41
C PRO A 315 19.43 6.22 -19.47
N THR A 316 18.50 5.45 -19.99
CA THR A 316 17.89 4.30 -19.30
C THR A 316 18.77 3.06 -19.43
N THR A 317 19.75 3.11 -20.32
CA THR A 317 20.70 2.03 -20.56
C THR A 317 21.98 2.30 -19.78
N ALA A 318 22.28 1.42 -18.85
CA ALA A 318 23.55 1.41 -18.15
C ALA A 318 24.55 0.53 -18.92
N HIS A 319 25.74 1.02 -19.16
CA HIS A 319 26.86 0.23 -19.65
C HIS A 319 27.72 -0.21 -18.46
N HIS A 320 27.85 -1.52 -18.25
CA HIS A 320 28.72 -2.07 -17.21
C HIS A 320 30.07 -2.44 -17.86
N LEU A 321 31.13 -1.71 -17.55
CA LEU A 321 32.42 -1.79 -18.23
C LEU A 321 33.55 -1.98 -17.24
N THR A 322 34.45 -2.92 -17.51
CA THR A 322 35.67 -3.09 -16.73
C THR A 322 36.66 -1.99 -17.04
N ILE A 323 37.21 -1.37 -16.00
CA ILE A 323 38.22 -0.33 -16.11
C ILE A 323 39.57 -0.98 -16.45
N SER A 324 40.18 -0.53 -17.53
CA SER A 324 41.50 -1.02 -17.97
C SER A 324 42.61 -0.70 -16.97
N PRO A 325 43.78 -1.36 -17.04
CA PRO A 325 44.94 -1.03 -16.19
C PRO A 325 45.38 0.45 -16.31
N SER A 326 45.14 1.08 -17.45
CA SER A 326 45.40 2.51 -17.66
C SER A 326 44.30 3.44 -17.12
N GLY A 327 43.31 2.93 -16.43
CA GLY A 327 42.21 3.72 -15.83
C GLY A 327 41.18 4.22 -16.86
N ILE A 328 41.00 3.50 -17.98
CA ILE A 328 40.14 3.92 -19.07
C ILE A 328 38.98 2.91 -19.24
N VAL A 329 37.79 3.42 -19.48
CA VAL A 329 36.66 2.64 -20.02
C VAL A 329 36.45 2.98 -21.50
N ARG A 330 36.08 1.96 -22.25
CA ARG A 330 35.71 2.09 -23.66
C ARG A 330 34.22 1.82 -23.81
N VAL A 331 33.51 2.77 -24.36
CA VAL A 331 32.07 2.63 -24.63
C VAL A 331 31.81 2.91 -26.13
N GLU A 332 30.99 2.06 -26.72
CA GLU A 332 30.55 2.17 -28.11
C GLU A 332 29.10 2.70 -28.11
N THR A 333 28.93 3.82 -28.82
CA THR A 333 27.64 4.46 -29.07
C THR A 333 27.52 4.66 -30.59
N SER A 334 27.06 5.80 -31.06
CA SER A 334 27.25 6.20 -32.51
C SER A 334 28.72 6.31 -32.92
N ARG A 335 29.60 6.47 -31.94
CA ARG A 335 31.06 6.40 -32.06
C ARG A 335 31.66 5.79 -30.79
N THR A 336 32.96 5.45 -30.83
CA THR A 336 33.66 4.93 -29.66
C THR A 336 34.24 6.07 -28.83
N PHE A 337 33.94 6.11 -27.53
CA PHE A 337 34.58 6.96 -26.55
C PHE A 337 35.52 6.17 -25.65
N ARG A 338 36.68 6.72 -25.33
CA ARG A 338 37.67 6.24 -24.38
C ARG A 338 37.73 7.25 -23.24
N ILE A 339 37.06 6.94 -22.12
CA ILE A 339 36.89 7.86 -20.97
C ILE A 339 37.92 7.49 -19.92
N HIS A 340 38.81 8.41 -19.57
CA HIS A 340 39.75 8.21 -18.48
C HIS A 340 39.02 8.44 -17.13
N ILE A 341 39.09 7.46 -16.25
CA ILE A 341 38.47 7.47 -14.91
C ILE A 341 39.54 7.63 -13.84
N GLY A 342 40.60 6.83 -13.91
CA GLY A 342 41.70 6.79 -12.98
C GLY A 342 42.27 5.38 -12.87
N SER A 343 43.58 5.25 -12.83
CA SER A 343 44.25 3.96 -12.70
C SER A 343 44.06 3.32 -11.33
N GLU A 344 43.70 4.11 -10.33
CA GLU A 344 43.31 3.66 -9.00
C GLU A 344 42.07 2.76 -8.96
N TYR A 345 41.26 2.83 -10.03
CA TYR A 345 40.05 2.01 -10.19
C TYR A 345 40.24 0.82 -11.14
N ALA A 346 41.48 0.55 -11.57
CA ALA A 346 41.75 -0.53 -12.52
C ALA A 346 41.20 -1.87 -12.08
N GLY A 347 40.59 -2.63 -12.97
CA GLY A 347 39.95 -3.93 -12.70
C GLY A 347 38.57 -3.86 -12.08
N GLN A 348 38.11 -2.71 -11.61
CA GLN A 348 36.77 -2.55 -11.09
C GLN A 348 35.75 -2.37 -12.22
N THR A 349 34.49 -2.68 -11.95
CA THR A 349 33.39 -2.44 -12.87
C THR A 349 32.84 -1.03 -12.70
N ALA A 350 32.86 -0.24 -13.75
CA ALA A 350 32.21 1.04 -13.82
C ALA A 350 30.80 0.90 -14.42
N THR A 351 29.81 1.54 -13.81
CA THR A 351 28.50 1.76 -14.40
C THR A 351 28.50 3.13 -15.08
N LEU A 352 28.36 3.14 -16.40
CA LEU A 352 28.40 4.34 -17.23
C LEU A 352 27.03 4.62 -17.82
N TYR A 353 26.55 5.82 -17.60
CA TYR A 353 25.43 6.41 -18.34
C TYR A 353 25.97 7.43 -19.33
N ILE A 354 25.53 7.30 -20.56
CA ILE A 354 26.01 8.17 -21.65
C ILE A 354 24.83 8.65 -22.48
N ASP A 355 24.77 9.93 -22.74
CA ASP A 355 23.92 10.56 -23.74
C ASP A 355 24.79 11.21 -24.83
N ASN A 356 24.17 11.96 -25.73
CA ASN A 356 24.90 12.63 -26.82
C ASN A 356 25.86 13.72 -26.33
N HIS A 357 25.74 14.19 -25.09
CA HIS A 357 26.50 15.36 -24.62
C HIS A 357 27.31 15.06 -23.36
N HIS A 358 26.87 14.13 -22.54
CA HIS A 358 27.46 13.87 -21.21
C HIS A 358 27.71 12.38 -20.99
N ALA A 359 28.71 12.11 -20.16
CA ALA A 359 28.95 10.79 -19.58
C ALA A 359 29.04 10.89 -18.07
N THR A 360 28.33 10.00 -17.38
CA THR A 360 28.32 9.91 -15.91
C THR A 360 28.80 8.52 -15.52
N VAL A 361 29.83 8.46 -14.70
CA VAL A 361 30.52 7.22 -14.32
C VAL A 361 30.38 6.97 -12.84
N PHE A 362 29.91 5.78 -12.49
CA PHE A 362 29.78 5.31 -11.10
C PHE A 362 30.62 4.05 -10.90
N ILE A 363 31.19 3.91 -9.71
CA ILE A 363 31.86 2.69 -9.23
C ILE A 363 31.26 2.38 -7.86
N ASN A 364 30.77 1.14 -7.65
CA ASN A 364 30.09 0.76 -6.40
C ASN A 364 29.00 1.76 -5.98
N GLU A 365 28.22 2.25 -6.98
CA GLU A 365 27.14 3.25 -6.85
C GLU A 365 27.61 4.66 -6.43
N GLN A 366 28.89 4.89 -6.19
CA GLN A 366 29.48 6.20 -5.94
C GLN A 366 29.73 6.92 -7.27
N LEU A 367 29.30 8.18 -7.38
CA LEU A 367 29.65 9.06 -8.51
C LEU A 367 31.16 9.33 -8.49
N ILE A 368 31.84 8.89 -9.53
CA ILE A 368 33.28 9.09 -9.71
C ILE A 368 33.54 10.25 -10.65
N ARG A 369 32.73 10.36 -11.72
CA ARG A 369 32.94 11.36 -12.72
C ARG A 369 31.66 11.71 -13.47
N HIS A 370 31.46 13.02 -13.68
CA HIS A 370 30.51 13.56 -14.66
C HIS A 370 31.28 14.47 -15.59
N LEU A 371 31.09 14.32 -16.90
CA LEU A 371 31.81 15.09 -17.91
C LEU A 371 30.94 15.37 -19.11
N GLN A 372 31.16 16.54 -19.72
CA GLN A 372 30.69 16.85 -21.07
C GLN A 372 31.59 16.17 -22.09
N LEU A 373 31.01 15.46 -23.06
CA LEU A 373 31.72 14.74 -24.07
C LEU A 373 32.22 15.72 -25.16
N ASP A 374 33.50 15.65 -25.45
CA ASP A 374 34.10 16.34 -26.56
C ASP A 374 34.04 15.46 -27.81
N HIS A 375 33.13 15.78 -28.71
CA HIS A 375 32.90 15.02 -29.93
C HIS A 375 34.01 15.21 -31.02
N THR A 376 34.96 16.10 -30.79
CA THR A 376 36.09 16.27 -31.71
C THR A 376 37.15 15.19 -31.54
N ARG A 377 37.15 14.45 -30.42
CA ARG A 377 38.12 13.41 -30.07
C ARG A 377 37.46 12.20 -29.39
N ASP A 378 38.06 11.04 -29.59
CA ASP A 378 37.60 9.79 -28.94
C ASP A 378 38.07 9.72 -27.49
N TYR A 379 39.25 10.21 -27.17
CA TYR A 379 39.77 10.19 -25.81
C TYR A 379 39.33 11.38 -25.00
N GLN A 380 38.71 11.07 -23.88
CA GLN A 380 38.18 12.04 -22.90
C GLN A 380 39.12 12.07 -21.67
N PRO A 381 40.04 13.05 -21.56
CA PRO A 381 41.04 13.09 -20.48
C PRO A 381 40.40 13.35 -19.13
N SER A 382 41.11 13.05 -18.04
CA SER A 382 40.60 13.18 -16.66
C SER A 382 40.18 14.61 -16.26
N GLY A 383 40.66 15.61 -16.98
CA GLY A 383 40.48 17.03 -16.60
C GLY A 383 41.38 17.49 -15.44
N ARG A 384 42.10 16.56 -14.81
CA ARG A 384 43.05 16.91 -13.72
C ARG A 384 44.37 17.41 -14.32
N PRO A 385 45.01 18.43 -13.69
CA PRO A 385 46.38 18.84 -14.09
C PRO A 385 47.34 17.65 -13.99
N ARG A 386 48.30 17.56 -14.91
CA ARG A 386 49.35 16.54 -14.86
C ARG A 386 50.12 16.70 -13.55
N GLY A 387 50.13 15.65 -12.70
CA GLY A 387 50.87 15.66 -11.43
C GLY A 387 50.07 15.86 -10.16
N SER A 388 48.75 16.09 -10.21
CA SER A 388 47.92 16.13 -9.01
C SER A 388 47.67 14.69 -8.47
N ARG A 389 48.18 14.38 -7.29
CA ARG A 389 47.84 13.17 -6.54
C ARG A 389 46.34 13.21 -6.14
N PRO A 390 45.62 12.07 -6.12
CA PRO A 390 44.29 12.06 -5.53
C PRO A 390 44.38 12.48 -4.05
N ASN A 391 43.47 13.33 -3.61
CA ASN A 391 43.28 13.56 -2.16
C ASN A 391 42.84 12.24 -1.52
N PRO A 392 43.38 11.90 -0.33
CA PRO A 392 43.11 10.65 0.40
C PRO A 392 41.64 10.53 0.79
#